data_380e4af16c78ea67b7b6d4b5f41f8390
#
_entry.id   380e4af16c78ea67b7b6d4b5f41f8390
#
_cell.length_a   1.000
_cell.length_b   1.000
_cell.length_c   1.000
_cell.angle_alpha   90.00
_cell.angle_beta   90.00
_cell.angle_gamma   90.00
#
_symmetry.space_group_name_H-M   'P 1'
#
loop_
_entity.id
_entity.type
_entity.pdbx_description
1 polymer ?
#
loop_
_entity_poly.entity_id
_entity_poly.type
_entity_poly.pdbx_seq_one_letter_code
_entity_poly.pdbx_strand_id
1 'polypeptide(L)'
;EGGYLYAPDGTRDLDFAAGIAVNALGHGHPHVVKALKEQADQLWHCSNMYQTPGLSRFAERLCAASFADKVFFCNSGSEAVECGLKILRRYQDYIGRPERYRTITMTGGFHGRTLACISAGGNDIARKGFEPLMDGYNRAEFNNIDAVQSAITPETAAILV
;
A
#
# COMPACT_ATOMS: atom_id res chain seq x y z
N GLU A 1 24.18 8.50 -4.71
CA GLU A 1 24.30 9.19 -3.42
C GLU A 1 23.45 10.46 -3.44
N GLY A 2 22.67 10.71 -2.40
CA GLY A 2 21.70 11.80 -2.41
C GLY A 2 20.70 11.65 -3.55
N GLY A 3 20.53 12.67 -4.37
CA GLY A 3 19.66 12.69 -5.53
C GLY A 3 20.29 12.17 -6.83
N TYR A 4 21.45 11.49 -6.76
CA TYR A 4 22.18 11.06 -7.95
C TYR A 4 22.42 9.55 -7.98
N LEU A 5 22.35 9.01 -9.20
CA LEU A 5 22.85 7.68 -9.54
C LEU A 5 24.19 7.78 -10.26
N TYR A 6 25.03 6.77 -10.07
CA TYR A 6 26.36 6.70 -10.67
C TYR A 6 26.48 5.38 -11.42
N ALA A 7 26.72 5.46 -12.71
CA ALA A 7 26.99 4.28 -13.55
C ALA A 7 28.44 3.79 -13.34
N PRO A 8 28.75 2.53 -13.69
CA PRO A 8 30.09 1.97 -13.57
C PRO A 8 31.17 2.72 -14.37
N ASP A 9 30.79 3.39 -15.46
CA ASP A 9 31.68 4.22 -16.28
C ASP A 9 31.96 5.62 -15.70
N GLY A 10 31.37 5.93 -14.53
CA GLY A 10 31.50 7.22 -13.85
C GLY A 10 30.46 8.26 -14.27
N THR A 11 29.56 7.94 -15.17
CA THR A 11 28.45 8.83 -15.54
C THR A 11 27.56 9.10 -14.32
N ARG A 12 27.14 10.36 -14.15
CA ARG A 12 26.31 10.79 -13.04
C ARG A 12 24.97 11.29 -13.57
N ASP A 13 23.88 10.65 -13.16
CA ASP A 13 22.52 10.98 -13.54
C ASP A 13 21.73 11.54 -12.36
N LEU A 14 20.97 12.59 -12.57
CA LEU A 14 20.04 13.11 -11.58
C LEU A 14 18.79 12.22 -11.55
N ASP A 15 18.53 11.61 -10.39
CA ASP A 15 17.43 10.65 -10.23
C ASP A 15 16.12 11.33 -9.85
N PHE A 16 15.30 11.64 -10.84
CA PHE A 16 13.91 12.07 -10.63
C PHE A 16 12.92 10.92 -10.49
N ALA A 17 13.32 9.69 -10.77
CA ALA A 17 12.47 8.52 -10.61
C ALA A 17 12.36 8.08 -9.13
N ALA A 18 13.40 8.35 -8.33
CA ALA A 18 13.45 8.10 -6.89
C ALA A 18 12.94 6.70 -6.48
N GLY A 19 13.28 5.65 -7.28
CA GLY A 19 12.78 4.29 -7.06
C GLY A 19 11.25 4.17 -7.23
N ILE A 20 10.66 4.93 -8.14
CA ILE A 20 9.21 5.13 -8.33
C ILE A 20 8.61 5.82 -7.10
N ALA A 21 9.13 7.03 -6.81
CA ALA A 21 8.70 7.95 -5.76
C ALA A 21 8.78 7.41 -4.31
N VAL A 22 9.67 6.45 -4.03
CA VAL A 22 9.82 5.88 -2.67
C VAL A 22 11.07 6.35 -1.94
N ASN A 23 12.08 6.88 -2.64
CA ASN A 23 13.34 7.35 -2.06
C ASN A 23 13.32 8.85 -1.72
N ALA A 24 12.32 9.29 -0.93
CA ALA A 24 12.13 10.71 -0.62
C ALA A 24 13.33 11.39 0.05
N LEU A 25 14.19 10.63 0.74
CA LEU A 25 15.42 11.14 1.39
C LEU A 25 16.67 11.03 0.50
N GLY A 26 16.54 10.52 -0.73
CA GLY A 26 17.64 10.20 -1.62
C GLY A 26 18.36 8.91 -1.27
N HIS A 27 19.37 8.57 -2.08
CA HIS A 27 20.15 7.35 -1.95
C HIS A 27 21.20 7.45 -0.86
N GLY A 28 21.24 6.47 0.05
CA GLY A 28 22.26 6.36 1.06
C GLY A 28 22.21 7.47 2.12
N HIS A 29 21.04 7.96 2.49
CA HIS A 29 20.90 9.02 3.50
C HIS A 29 21.61 8.64 4.81
N PRO A 30 22.56 9.45 5.32
CA PRO A 30 23.47 9.04 6.41
C PRO A 30 22.73 8.60 7.68
N HIS A 31 21.65 9.29 8.06
CA HIS A 31 20.85 8.93 9.23
C HIS A 31 20.17 7.58 9.07
N VAL A 32 19.58 7.29 7.90
CA VAL A 32 18.91 6.02 7.61
C VAL A 32 19.92 4.87 7.59
N VAL A 33 21.07 5.06 6.93
CA VAL A 33 22.17 4.08 6.89
C VAL A 33 22.68 3.78 8.29
N LYS A 34 22.87 4.80 9.12
CA LYS A 34 23.30 4.64 10.51
C LYS A 34 22.28 3.83 11.31
N ALA A 35 21.01 4.21 11.25
CA ALA A 35 19.93 3.49 11.95
C ALA A 35 19.81 2.02 11.52
N LEU A 36 19.97 1.73 10.21
CA LEU A 36 19.99 0.36 9.69
C LEU A 36 21.15 -0.46 10.27
N LYS A 37 22.36 0.11 10.29
CA LYS A 37 23.55 -0.55 10.85
C LYS A 37 23.38 -0.84 12.33
N GLU A 38 22.90 0.13 13.09
CA GLU A 38 22.64 -0.03 14.54
C GLU A 38 21.56 -1.08 14.81
N GLN A 39 20.50 -1.16 13.99
CA GLN A 39 19.46 -2.17 14.10
C GLN A 39 19.94 -3.56 13.67
N ALA A 40 20.89 -3.63 12.71
CA ALA A 40 21.44 -4.90 12.24
C ALA A 40 22.21 -5.67 13.33
N ASP A 41 22.75 -4.95 14.32
CA ASP A 41 23.42 -5.56 15.49
C ASP A 41 22.45 -5.99 16.61
N GLN A 42 21.14 -5.83 16.38
CA GLN A 42 20.10 -6.10 17.37
C GLN A 42 19.10 -7.13 16.84
N LEU A 43 17.91 -7.14 17.44
CA LEU A 43 16.81 -8.01 17.06
C LEU A 43 16.25 -7.67 15.68
N TRP A 44 16.28 -8.65 14.78
CA TRP A 44 15.75 -8.49 13.40
C TRP A 44 14.28 -8.87 13.29
N HIS A 45 13.89 -9.96 13.97
CA HIS A 45 12.53 -10.46 13.91
C HIS A 45 12.18 -11.26 15.15
N CYS A 46 10.98 -11.09 15.67
CA CYS A 46 10.47 -11.87 16.80
C CYS A 46 8.98 -12.22 16.66
N SER A 47 8.40 -12.11 15.46
CA SER A 47 6.96 -12.24 15.23
C SER A 47 6.12 -11.15 15.96
N ASN A 48 4.87 -11.00 15.55
CA ASN A 48 3.88 -10.13 16.21
C ASN A 48 3.35 -10.69 17.54
N MET A 49 3.87 -11.82 17.99
CA MET A 49 3.61 -12.37 19.33
C MET A 49 4.30 -11.54 20.43
N TYR A 50 5.29 -10.75 20.07
CA TYR A 50 6.07 -9.92 20.99
C TYR A 50 6.05 -8.45 20.56
N GLN A 51 6.08 -7.58 21.54
CA GLN A 51 6.21 -6.15 21.30
C GLN A 51 7.69 -5.76 21.24
N THR A 52 8.04 -4.93 20.26
CA THR A 52 9.36 -4.31 20.18
C THR A 52 9.24 -2.80 20.37
N PRO A 53 10.17 -2.18 21.11
CA PRO A 53 10.10 -0.73 21.39
C PRO A 53 10.08 0.13 20.13
N GLY A 54 10.81 -0.27 19.08
CA GLY A 54 10.85 0.44 17.80
C GLY A 54 9.50 0.45 17.10
N LEU A 55 8.82 -0.70 17.06
CA LEU A 55 7.52 -0.85 16.41
C LEU A 55 6.44 -0.05 17.15
N SER A 56 6.38 -0.15 18.48
CA SER A 56 5.41 0.56 19.31
C SER A 56 5.55 2.08 19.13
N ARG A 57 6.77 2.59 19.24
CA ARG A 57 7.06 4.03 19.05
C ARG A 57 6.67 4.53 17.65
N PHE A 58 6.90 3.71 16.62
CA PHE A 58 6.50 4.07 15.26
C PHE A 58 4.98 4.08 15.08
N ALA A 59 4.28 3.08 15.65
CA ALA A 59 2.81 3.05 15.67
C ALA A 59 2.21 4.28 16.37
N GLU A 60 2.73 4.65 17.54
CA GLU A 60 2.31 5.85 18.29
C GLU A 60 2.48 7.12 17.45
N ARG A 61 3.61 7.28 16.76
CA ARG A 61 3.86 8.43 15.89
C ARG A 61 2.90 8.48 14.69
N LEU A 62 2.59 7.34 14.09
CA LEU A 62 1.64 7.27 12.97
C LEU A 62 0.21 7.61 13.43
N CYS A 63 -0.22 7.09 14.58
CA CYS A 63 -1.51 7.44 15.16
C CYS A 63 -1.58 8.93 15.51
N ALA A 64 -0.54 9.49 16.10
CA ALA A 64 -0.49 10.93 16.43
C ALA A 64 -0.49 11.85 15.19
N ALA A 65 -0.03 11.36 14.04
CA ALA A 65 0.05 12.11 12.78
C ALA A 65 -1.13 11.85 11.83
N SER A 66 -2.11 11.04 12.22
CA SER A 66 -3.23 10.65 11.37
C SER A 66 -4.54 10.55 12.16
N PHE A 67 -5.61 10.16 11.50
CA PHE A 67 -6.90 9.86 12.14
C PHE A 67 -6.97 8.47 12.78
N ALA A 68 -5.94 7.64 12.60
CA ALA A 68 -5.95 6.24 13.03
C ALA A 68 -5.69 6.08 14.53
N ASP A 69 -6.42 5.19 15.17
CA ASP A 69 -6.20 4.78 16.56
C ASP A 69 -5.25 3.58 16.68
N LYS A 70 -5.08 2.85 15.59
CA LYS A 70 -4.27 1.61 15.52
C LYS A 70 -3.56 1.50 14.18
N VAL A 71 -2.43 0.79 14.20
CA VAL A 71 -1.61 0.51 13.01
C VAL A 71 -1.34 -0.98 12.93
N PHE A 72 -1.45 -1.54 11.75
CA PHE A 72 -0.99 -2.88 11.42
C PHE A 72 0.13 -2.79 10.39
N PHE A 73 1.26 -3.43 10.66
CA PHE A 73 2.43 -3.39 9.78
C PHE A 73 2.49 -4.60 8.87
N CYS A 74 2.82 -4.35 7.61
CA CYS A 74 3.03 -5.35 6.57
C CYS A 74 4.41 -5.15 5.94
N ASN A 75 4.86 -6.13 5.13
CA ASN A 75 6.18 -6.07 4.48
C ASN A 75 6.16 -5.28 3.16
N SER A 76 5.00 -5.04 2.59
CA SER A 76 4.87 -4.36 1.30
C SER A 76 3.54 -3.62 1.16
N GLY A 77 3.45 -2.70 0.18
CA GLY A 77 2.21 -2.03 -0.17
C GLY A 77 1.12 -3.01 -0.65
N SER A 78 1.49 -4.05 -1.39
CA SER A 78 0.54 -5.10 -1.79
C SER A 78 -0.07 -5.81 -0.60
N GLU A 79 0.74 -6.18 0.39
CA GLU A 79 0.24 -6.78 1.63
C GLU A 79 -0.65 -5.83 2.43
N ALA A 80 -0.33 -4.53 2.43
CA ALA A 80 -1.17 -3.53 3.09
C ALA A 80 -2.54 -3.41 2.41
N VAL A 81 -2.59 -3.40 1.08
CA VAL A 81 -3.85 -3.41 0.32
C VAL A 81 -4.63 -4.71 0.56
N GLU A 82 -3.99 -5.87 0.50
CA GLU A 82 -4.60 -7.17 0.83
C GLU A 82 -5.19 -7.17 2.25
N CYS A 83 -4.46 -6.62 3.21
CA CYS A 83 -4.92 -6.47 4.59
C CYS A 83 -6.16 -5.57 4.66
N GLY A 84 -6.15 -4.42 3.99
CA GLY A 84 -7.28 -3.49 3.92
C GLY A 84 -8.54 -4.15 3.34
N LEU A 85 -8.41 -4.87 2.23
CA LEU A 85 -9.52 -5.60 1.60
C LEU A 85 -10.09 -6.71 2.52
N LYS A 86 -9.23 -7.41 3.25
CA LYS A 86 -9.63 -8.42 4.22
C LYS A 86 -10.34 -7.81 5.44
N ILE A 87 -9.80 -6.73 6.00
CA ILE A 87 -10.41 -6.00 7.12
C ILE A 87 -11.80 -5.51 6.74
N LEU A 88 -11.93 -4.93 5.53
CA LEU A 88 -13.20 -4.48 4.99
C LEU A 88 -14.25 -5.59 5.01
N ARG A 89 -13.94 -6.76 4.41
CA ARG A 89 -14.85 -7.90 4.36
C ARG A 89 -15.18 -8.43 5.75
N ARG A 90 -14.16 -8.55 6.62
CA ARG A 90 -14.36 -9.01 7.99
C ARG A 90 -15.21 -8.05 8.82
N TYR A 91 -15.06 -6.75 8.62
CA TYR A 91 -15.89 -5.74 9.28
C TYR A 91 -17.35 -5.83 8.85
N GLN A 92 -17.61 -5.96 7.55
CA GLN A 92 -18.97 -6.09 7.05
C GLN A 92 -19.66 -7.38 7.56
N ASP A 93 -18.93 -8.49 7.59
CA ASP A 93 -19.39 -9.74 8.19
C ASP A 93 -19.72 -9.57 9.70
N TYR A 94 -18.82 -8.92 10.44
CA TYR A 94 -18.99 -8.67 11.88
C TYR A 94 -20.21 -7.82 12.22
N ILE A 95 -20.56 -6.84 11.39
CA ILE A 95 -21.76 -6.00 11.57
C ILE A 95 -23.04 -6.59 10.93
N GLY A 96 -22.99 -7.84 10.49
CA GLY A 96 -24.14 -8.57 9.91
C GLY A 96 -24.52 -8.13 8.49
N ARG A 97 -23.57 -7.64 7.70
CA ARG A 97 -23.76 -7.19 6.31
C ARG A 97 -22.76 -7.85 5.35
N PRO A 98 -22.61 -9.18 5.33
CA PRO A 98 -21.63 -9.88 4.52
C PRO A 98 -21.81 -9.70 3.01
N GLU A 99 -23.00 -9.30 2.57
CA GLU A 99 -23.31 -8.96 1.17
C GLU A 99 -22.57 -7.72 0.70
N ARG A 100 -22.09 -6.86 1.61
CA ARG A 100 -21.31 -5.66 1.29
C ARG A 100 -19.83 -6.00 1.24
N TYR A 101 -19.35 -6.43 0.08
CA TYR A 101 -17.95 -6.86 -0.11
C TYR A 101 -17.26 -6.15 -1.28
N ARG A 102 -18.00 -5.40 -2.09
CA ARG A 102 -17.47 -4.74 -3.28
C ARG A 102 -16.75 -3.45 -2.93
N THR A 103 -15.65 -3.22 -3.63
CA THR A 103 -14.84 -2.00 -3.50
C THR A 103 -14.88 -1.23 -4.82
N ILE A 104 -15.17 0.07 -4.76
CA ILE A 104 -15.01 0.94 -5.92
C ILE A 104 -13.52 1.29 -6.02
N THR A 105 -12.95 1.13 -7.22
CA THR A 105 -11.54 1.45 -7.52
C THR A 105 -11.47 2.41 -8.71
N MET A 106 -10.33 3.09 -8.86
CA MET A 106 -10.20 4.12 -9.89
C MET A 106 -9.54 3.57 -11.17
N THR A 107 -10.03 4.03 -12.32
CA THR A 107 -9.38 3.81 -13.60
C THR A 107 -7.95 4.34 -13.54
N GLY A 108 -6.97 3.56 -14.00
CA GLY A 108 -5.55 3.90 -13.93
C GLY A 108 -4.91 3.70 -12.55
N GLY A 109 -5.68 3.34 -11.50
CA GLY A 109 -5.17 3.11 -10.16
C GLY A 109 -4.17 1.94 -10.08
N PHE A 110 -3.18 2.06 -9.22
CA PHE A 110 -2.20 1.01 -8.93
C PHE A 110 -2.25 0.60 -7.46
N HIS A 111 -2.53 -0.67 -7.19
CA HIS A 111 -2.71 -1.19 -5.84
C HIS A 111 -1.76 -2.33 -5.49
N GLY A 112 -0.84 -2.69 -6.39
CA GLY A 112 0.12 -3.79 -6.20
C GLY A 112 0.03 -4.85 -7.28
N ARG A 113 0.71 -5.99 -7.06
CA ARG A 113 0.89 -7.04 -8.07
C ARG A 113 0.39 -8.43 -7.64
N THR A 114 -0.20 -8.60 -6.47
CA THR A 114 -0.94 -9.82 -6.11
C THR A 114 -2.24 -9.92 -6.91
N LEU A 115 -2.85 -11.10 -6.98
CA LEU A 115 -4.07 -11.30 -7.77
C LEU A 115 -5.21 -10.37 -7.33
N ALA A 116 -5.41 -10.15 -6.02
CA ALA A 116 -6.41 -9.19 -5.56
C ALA A 116 -6.03 -7.75 -5.91
N CYS A 117 -4.76 -7.38 -5.76
CA CYS A 117 -4.27 -6.04 -6.09
C CYS A 117 -4.39 -5.72 -7.59
N ILE A 118 -4.04 -6.64 -8.50
CA ILE A 118 -4.21 -6.42 -9.94
C ILE A 118 -5.68 -6.41 -10.34
N SER A 119 -6.54 -7.17 -9.65
CA SER A 119 -7.99 -7.15 -9.86
C SER A 119 -8.59 -5.81 -9.45
N ALA A 120 -8.13 -5.24 -8.33
CA ALA A 120 -8.48 -3.90 -7.88
C ALA A 120 -7.90 -2.82 -8.81
N GLY A 121 -6.71 -3.04 -9.36
CA GLY A 121 -5.99 -2.07 -10.21
C GLY A 121 -6.73 -1.67 -11.47
N GLY A 122 -6.55 -0.43 -11.90
CA GLY A 122 -7.16 0.15 -13.10
C GLY A 122 -6.29 0.05 -14.37
N ASN A 123 -5.14 -0.62 -14.32
CA ASN A 123 -4.20 -0.72 -15.43
C ASN A 123 -4.40 -2.05 -16.17
N ASP A 124 -4.93 -2.00 -17.39
CA ASP A 124 -5.22 -3.18 -18.21
C ASP A 124 -3.96 -3.94 -18.63
N ILE A 125 -2.84 -3.25 -18.83
CA ILE A 125 -1.56 -3.89 -19.17
C ILE A 125 -1.09 -4.80 -18.02
N ALA A 126 -1.27 -4.35 -16.78
CA ALA A 126 -0.88 -5.12 -15.58
C ALA A 126 -1.79 -6.34 -15.31
N ARG A 127 -2.97 -6.37 -15.92
CA ARG A 127 -3.99 -7.43 -15.77
C ARG A 127 -3.95 -8.49 -16.84
N LYS A 128 -3.47 -8.13 -18.03
CA LYS A 128 -3.44 -9.02 -19.21
C LYS A 128 -2.64 -10.29 -18.92
N GLY A 129 -3.29 -11.45 -19.15
CA GLY A 129 -2.69 -12.77 -18.95
C GLY A 129 -2.85 -13.34 -17.54
N PHE A 130 -3.58 -12.64 -16.65
CA PHE A 130 -3.85 -13.09 -15.28
C PHE A 130 -5.34 -13.34 -15.01
N GLU A 131 -6.13 -13.44 -16.09
CA GLU A 131 -7.54 -13.80 -16.04
C GLU A 131 -7.75 -15.30 -15.67
N PRO A 132 -8.83 -15.63 -14.96
CA PRO A 132 -9.90 -14.75 -14.51
C PRO A 132 -9.51 -13.90 -13.32
N LEU A 133 -9.84 -12.60 -13.37
CA LEU A 133 -9.60 -11.69 -12.25
C LEU A 133 -10.58 -11.96 -11.11
N MET A 134 -10.19 -11.60 -9.90
CA MET A 134 -11.09 -11.71 -8.74
C MET A 134 -12.25 -10.73 -8.88
N ASP A 135 -13.46 -11.20 -8.60
CA ASP A 135 -14.64 -10.33 -8.45
C ASP A 135 -14.61 -9.52 -7.16
N GLY A 136 -15.49 -8.52 -7.09
CA GLY A 136 -15.63 -7.64 -5.94
C GLY A 136 -15.15 -6.20 -6.18
N TYR A 137 -14.90 -5.82 -7.44
CA TYR A 137 -14.43 -4.48 -7.78
C TYR A 137 -15.34 -3.82 -8.82
N ASN A 138 -15.83 -2.62 -8.50
CA ASN A 138 -16.46 -1.71 -9.45
C ASN A 138 -15.46 -0.60 -9.81
N ARG A 139 -15.45 -0.14 -11.06
CA ARG A 139 -14.54 0.94 -11.49
C ARG A 139 -15.26 2.24 -11.70
N ALA A 140 -14.61 3.31 -11.28
CA ALA A 140 -15.00 4.67 -11.56
C ALA A 140 -13.84 5.45 -12.17
N GLU A 141 -14.14 6.45 -12.94
CA GLU A 141 -13.13 7.38 -13.45
C GLU A 141 -12.54 8.20 -12.30
N PHE A 142 -11.20 8.35 -12.29
CA PHE A 142 -10.52 9.15 -11.28
C PHE A 142 -10.94 10.63 -11.39
N ASN A 143 -11.10 11.29 -10.26
CA ASN A 143 -11.54 12.70 -10.17
C ASN A 143 -12.93 12.99 -10.77
N ASN A 144 -13.78 11.97 -10.85
CA ASN A 144 -15.17 12.10 -11.33
C ASN A 144 -16.13 11.59 -10.24
N ILE A 145 -16.69 12.52 -9.45
CA ILE A 145 -17.58 12.19 -8.33
C ILE A 145 -18.89 11.54 -8.82
N ASP A 146 -19.41 11.97 -9.96
CA ASP A 146 -20.65 11.40 -10.52
C ASP A 146 -20.44 9.95 -10.95
N ALA A 147 -19.25 9.63 -11.50
CA ALA A 147 -18.87 8.26 -11.82
C ALA A 147 -18.76 7.39 -10.56
N VAL A 148 -18.20 7.93 -9.48
CA VAL A 148 -18.12 7.23 -8.18
C VAL A 148 -19.52 6.98 -7.62
N GLN A 149 -20.39 7.99 -7.62
CA GLN A 149 -21.78 7.85 -7.15
C GLN A 149 -22.54 6.81 -7.95
N SER A 150 -22.39 6.81 -9.28
CA SER A 150 -23.03 5.84 -10.17
C SER A 150 -22.53 4.40 -9.99
N ALA A 151 -21.29 4.22 -9.50
CA ALA A 151 -20.69 2.92 -9.21
C ALA A 151 -21.14 2.33 -7.85
N ILE A 152 -21.80 3.11 -6.99
CA ILE A 152 -22.29 2.65 -5.70
C ILE A 152 -23.48 1.70 -5.90
N THR A 153 -23.41 0.54 -5.28
CA THR A 153 -24.48 -0.47 -5.23
C THR A 153 -24.80 -0.85 -3.79
N PRO A 154 -25.86 -1.57 -3.50
CA PRO A 154 -26.13 -2.11 -2.17
C PRO A 154 -24.98 -2.98 -1.61
N GLU A 155 -24.19 -3.60 -2.49
CA GLU A 155 -23.02 -4.42 -2.13
C GLU A 155 -21.75 -3.61 -1.90
N THR A 156 -21.75 -2.30 -2.17
CA THR A 156 -20.57 -1.45 -2.01
C THR A 156 -20.21 -1.29 -0.53
N ALA A 157 -18.98 -1.59 -0.19
CA ALA A 157 -18.43 -1.52 1.16
C ALA A 157 -17.39 -0.42 1.32
N ALA A 158 -16.62 -0.10 0.26
CA ALA A 158 -15.56 0.90 0.31
C ALA A 158 -15.23 1.52 -1.04
N ILE A 159 -14.43 2.57 -0.97
CA ILE A 159 -13.75 3.20 -2.10
C ILE A 159 -12.25 3.12 -1.83
N LEU A 160 -11.49 2.65 -2.80
CA LEU A 160 -10.03 2.57 -2.76
C LEU A 160 -9.46 3.49 -3.84
N VAL A 161 -8.68 4.49 -3.41
CA VAL A 161 -8.09 5.54 -4.27
C VAL A 161 -6.58 5.39 -4.31
#